data_d4871815037e6e919452eb39de0478ac
#
_entry.id   d4871815037e6e919452eb39de0478ac
#
_cell.length_a   1.000
_cell.length_b   1.000
_cell.length_c   1.000
_cell.angle_alpha   90.00
_cell.angle_beta   90.00
_cell.angle_gamma   90.00
#
_symmetry.space_group_name_H-M   'P 1'
#
loop_
_entity.id
_entity.type
_entity.pdbx_description
1 polymer ?
#
loop_
_entity_poly.entity_id
_entity_poly.type
_entity_poly.pdbx_seq_one_letter_code
_entity_poly.pdbx_strand_id
1 'polypeptide(L)'
;AAREADILNIIPPTGNGRDFINDKPATLRFTMNVLRERIALLHKFLDMENRPRSSVELGGLALMAISERVEDPELQAIAKNLGFSNLSEAQNSPVALMGTPDQVTAEIERRKQEIGINYYIVVLATPSTQDLFVREVMPKFC
;
A
#
# COMPACT_ATOMS: atom_id res chain seq x y z
N ALA A 1 16.13 0.16 12.37
CA ALA A 1 14.72 -0.20 12.61
C ALA A 1 14.60 -1.43 13.49
N ALA A 2 15.21 -2.60 13.12
CA ALA A 2 15.02 -3.87 13.85
C ALA A 2 15.37 -3.82 15.34
N ARG A 3 16.28 -2.95 15.76
CA ARG A 3 16.67 -2.83 17.16
C ARG A 3 15.70 -2.00 18.01
N GLU A 4 15.11 -0.96 17.45
CA GLU A 4 14.44 0.09 18.23
C GLU A 4 13.03 0.46 17.74
N ALA A 5 12.68 0.11 16.49
CA ALA A 5 11.38 0.49 15.97
C ALA A 5 10.26 -0.40 16.53
N ASP A 6 9.14 0.21 16.88
CA ASP A 6 7.90 -0.47 17.23
C ASP A 6 6.91 -0.45 16.06
N ILE A 7 7.06 0.52 15.17
CA ILE A 7 6.26 0.68 13.96
C ILE A 7 7.20 0.94 12.78
N LEU A 8 6.99 0.27 11.67
CA LEU A 8 7.77 0.45 10.45
C LEU A 8 6.88 0.58 9.22
N ASN A 9 6.92 1.74 8.59
CA ASN A 9 6.33 1.94 7.27
C ASN A 9 7.33 1.55 6.19
N ILE A 10 6.96 0.60 5.34
CA ILE A 10 7.78 0.19 4.21
C ILE A 10 7.28 0.93 2.98
N ILE A 11 8.10 1.83 2.48
CA ILE A 11 7.80 2.72 1.35
C ILE A 11 8.82 2.54 0.20
N PRO A 12 8.49 2.97 -1.02
CA PRO A 12 9.46 3.00 -2.12
C PRO A 12 10.71 3.81 -1.76
N PRO A 13 11.91 3.37 -2.12
CA PRO A 13 13.12 4.17 -1.96
C PRO A 13 13.12 5.26 -3.03
N THR A 14 12.87 6.48 -2.65
CA THR A 14 12.96 7.63 -3.55
C THR A 14 14.41 8.11 -3.63
N GLY A 15 14.94 8.27 -4.85
CA GLY A 15 16.32 8.69 -5.06
C GLY A 15 16.65 10.11 -4.61
N ASN A 16 15.64 10.94 -4.44
CA ASN A 16 15.75 12.35 -4.04
C ASN A 16 15.23 12.63 -2.61
N GLY A 17 14.84 11.61 -1.84
CA GLY A 17 14.26 11.77 -0.50
C GLY A 17 12.88 12.44 -0.47
N ARG A 18 12.25 12.61 -1.64
CA ARG A 18 10.91 13.20 -1.77
C ARG A 18 9.83 12.13 -1.80
N ASP A 19 8.59 12.56 -1.90
CA ASP A 19 7.46 11.63 -1.95
C ASP A 19 7.50 10.73 -3.19
N PHE A 20 7.04 9.48 -3.03
CA PHE A 20 7.05 8.48 -4.11
C PHE A 20 5.99 8.77 -5.19
N ILE A 21 4.96 9.54 -4.90
CA ILE A 21 3.87 9.86 -5.84
C ILE A 21 4.42 10.58 -7.06
N ASN A 22 5.42 11.44 -6.86
CA ASN A 22 6.09 12.17 -7.93
C ASN A 22 7.33 11.46 -8.48
N ASP A 23 7.74 10.33 -7.90
CA ASP A 23 8.86 9.49 -8.38
C ASP A 23 8.31 8.21 -9.03
N LYS A 24 7.77 8.36 -10.27
CA LYS A 24 7.22 7.24 -11.03
C LYS A 24 8.19 6.05 -11.17
N PRO A 25 9.47 6.24 -11.51
CA PRO A 25 10.41 5.14 -11.57
C PRO A 25 10.57 4.39 -10.24
N ALA A 26 10.62 5.09 -9.11
CA ALA A 26 10.69 4.45 -7.79
C ALA A 26 9.42 3.66 -7.47
N THR A 27 8.25 4.23 -7.80
CA THR A 27 6.95 3.58 -7.66
C THR A 27 6.87 2.27 -8.44
N LEU A 28 7.27 2.28 -9.71
CA LEU A 28 7.21 1.10 -10.57
C LEU A 28 8.21 0.00 -10.16
N ARG A 29 9.36 0.37 -9.63
CA ARG A 29 10.35 -0.60 -9.12
C ARG A 29 9.94 -1.22 -7.78
N PHE A 30 9.04 -0.59 -7.03
CA PHE A 30 8.57 -1.08 -5.75
C PHE A 30 7.42 -2.07 -5.92
N THR A 31 7.77 -3.30 -6.25
CA THR A 31 6.81 -4.40 -6.47
C THR A 31 6.47 -5.12 -5.17
N MET A 32 5.42 -5.97 -5.21
CA MET A 32 5.07 -6.85 -4.09
C MET A 32 6.22 -7.80 -3.71
N ASN A 33 7.03 -8.23 -4.68
CA ASN A 33 8.20 -9.06 -4.39
C ASN A 33 9.26 -8.26 -3.61
N VAL A 34 9.55 -7.03 -4.03
CA VAL A 34 10.47 -6.14 -3.30
C VAL A 34 9.96 -5.87 -1.87
N LEU A 35 8.66 -5.67 -1.70
CA LEU A 35 8.08 -5.51 -0.36
C LEU A 35 8.30 -6.77 0.50
N ARG A 36 8.02 -7.96 -0.04
CA ARG A 36 8.24 -9.24 0.67
C ARG A 36 9.72 -9.44 1.04
N GLU A 37 10.63 -9.14 0.14
CA GLU A 37 12.08 -9.22 0.41
C GLU A 37 12.51 -8.31 1.56
N ARG A 38 11.97 -7.09 1.63
CA ARG A 38 12.25 -6.15 2.72
C ARG A 38 11.68 -6.61 4.06
N ILE A 39 10.48 -7.20 4.06
CA ILE A 39 9.89 -7.79 5.27
C ILE A 39 10.72 -8.98 5.73
N ALA A 40 11.15 -9.85 4.81
CA ALA A 40 12.02 -10.96 5.14
C ALA A 40 13.37 -10.50 5.72
N LEU A 41 13.94 -9.43 5.18
CA LEU A 41 15.16 -8.83 5.71
C LEU A 41 14.95 -8.23 7.11
N LEU A 42 13.83 -7.56 7.36
CA LEU A 42 13.45 -7.09 8.69
C LEU A 42 13.37 -8.26 9.69
N HIS A 43 12.67 -9.33 9.32
CA HIS A 43 12.54 -10.52 10.17
C HIS A 43 13.89 -11.12 10.51
N LYS A 44 14.79 -11.22 9.53
CA LYS A 44 16.18 -11.70 9.77
C LYS A 44 16.90 -10.82 10.80
N PHE A 45 16.81 -9.51 10.70
CA PHE A 45 17.44 -8.60 11.66
C PHE A 45 16.78 -8.65 13.03
N LEU A 46 15.45 -8.83 13.12
CA LEU A 46 14.78 -9.02 14.39
C LEU A 46 15.24 -10.31 15.08
N ASP A 47 15.36 -11.40 14.33
CA ASP A 47 15.88 -12.66 14.86
C ASP A 47 17.32 -12.50 15.38
N MET A 48 18.18 -11.75 14.68
CA MET A 48 19.56 -11.44 15.14
C MET A 48 19.61 -10.58 16.41
N GLU A 49 18.62 -9.71 16.63
CA GLU A 49 18.51 -8.87 17.83
C GLU A 49 17.71 -9.56 18.97
N ASN A 50 17.33 -10.82 18.79
CA ASN A 50 16.47 -11.58 19.70
C ASN A 50 15.14 -10.87 20.02
N ARG A 51 14.59 -10.12 19.06
CA ARG A 51 13.29 -9.47 19.18
C ARG A 51 12.20 -10.30 18.48
N PRO A 52 11.03 -10.51 19.12
CA PRO A 52 9.90 -11.15 18.46
C PRO A 52 9.49 -10.38 17.20
N ARG A 53 9.13 -11.09 16.12
CA ARG A 53 8.64 -10.47 14.89
C ARG A 53 7.39 -9.65 15.12
N SER A 54 6.55 -10.05 16.08
CA SER A 54 5.36 -9.33 16.53
C SER A 54 5.65 -8.03 17.29
N SER A 55 6.91 -7.74 17.63
CA SER A 55 7.29 -6.50 18.31
C SER A 55 7.36 -5.29 17.37
N VAL A 56 7.25 -5.50 16.06
CA VAL A 56 7.23 -4.42 15.07
C VAL A 56 5.94 -4.49 14.26
N GLU A 57 5.14 -3.44 14.36
CA GLU A 57 3.95 -3.30 13.55
C GLU A 57 4.33 -2.80 12.15
N LEU A 58 3.84 -3.50 11.11
CA LEU A 58 4.09 -3.13 9.73
C LEU A 58 2.97 -2.25 9.18
N GLY A 59 3.35 -1.10 8.66
CA GLY A 59 2.46 -0.17 7.98
C GLY A 59 2.78 -0.02 6.49
N GLY A 60 1.76 0.30 5.72
CA GLY A 60 1.84 0.65 4.31
C GLY A 60 1.48 2.11 4.05
N LEU A 61 2.00 2.64 2.96
CA LEU A 61 1.61 3.94 2.42
C LEU A 61 1.07 3.72 1.02
N ALA A 62 -0.18 4.11 0.77
CA ALA A 62 -0.82 3.88 -0.51
C ALA A 62 -1.66 5.07 -0.98
N LEU A 63 -1.67 5.30 -2.29
CA LEU A 63 -2.68 6.12 -2.93
C LEU A 63 -3.92 5.26 -3.14
N MET A 64 -5.06 5.75 -2.67
CA MET A 64 -6.34 5.07 -2.77
C MET A 64 -7.24 5.78 -3.78
N ALA A 65 -7.79 5.01 -4.70
CA ALA A 65 -8.80 5.47 -5.65
C ALA A 65 -9.93 4.44 -5.73
N ILE A 66 -11.15 4.88 -5.39
CA ILE A 66 -12.32 4.02 -5.30
C ILE A 66 -13.41 4.57 -6.22
N SER A 67 -14.04 3.69 -6.99
CA SER A 67 -15.24 3.97 -7.76
C SER A 67 -16.25 2.83 -7.60
N GLU A 68 -17.53 3.13 -7.81
CA GLU A 68 -18.59 2.11 -7.79
C GLU A 68 -18.42 1.07 -8.90
N ARG A 69 -17.69 1.40 -9.98
CA ARG A 69 -17.44 0.52 -11.12
C ARG A 69 -15.97 0.46 -11.47
N VAL A 70 -15.47 -0.74 -11.75
CA VAL A 70 -14.07 -0.97 -12.14
C VAL A 70 -13.74 -0.36 -13.51
N GLU A 71 -14.74 -0.21 -14.39
CA GLU A 71 -14.60 0.36 -15.72
C GLU A 71 -14.54 1.89 -15.74
N ASP A 72 -14.64 2.53 -14.57
CA ASP A 72 -14.59 3.99 -14.47
C ASP A 72 -13.28 4.53 -15.09
N PRO A 73 -13.39 5.40 -16.10
CA PRO A 73 -12.20 6.00 -16.75
C PRO A 73 -11.30 6.78 -15.77
N GLU A 74 -11.87 7.30 -14.69
CA GLU A 74 -11.10 8.03 -13.67
C GLU A 74 -10.09 7.12 -12.97
N LEU A 75 -10.45 5.86 -12.65
CA LEU A 75 -9.52 4.89 -12.09
C LEU A 75 -8.34 4.61 -13.02
N GLN A 76 -8.61 4.46 -14.33
CA GLN A 76 -7.56 4.27 -15.33
C GLN A 76 -6.64 5.51 -15.44
N ALA A 77 -7.22 6.71 -15.39
CA ALA A 77 -6.46 7.95 -15.44
C ALA A 77 -5.55 8.11 -14.23
N ILE A 78 -6.04 7.81 -13.03
CA ILE A 78 -5.26 7.87 -11.80
C ILE A 78 -4.10 6.86 -11.85
N ALA A 79 -4.36 5.62 -12.27
CA ALA A 79 -3.32 4.60 -12.43
C ALA A 79 -2.20 5.05 -13.39
N LYS A 80 -2.57 5.62 -14.53
CA LYS A 80 -1.61 6.17 -15.50
C LYS A 80 -0.81 7.36 -14.96
N ASN A 81 -1.45 8.22 -14.18
CA ASN A 81 -0.77 9.34 -13.53
C ASN A 81 0.30 8.89 -12.53
N LEU A 82 0.10 7.76 -11.87
CA LEU A 82 1.13 7.13 -11.02
C LEU A 82 2.25 6.44 -11.80
N GLY A 83 2.10 6.29 -13.12
CA GLY A 83 3.09 5.69 -14.00
C GLY A 83 2.78 4.25 -14.43
N PHE A 84 1.65 3.68 -13.98
CA PHE A 84 1.22 2.34 -14.39
C PHE A 84 0.63 2.33 -15.80
N SER A 85 0.74 1.22 -16.51
CA SER A 85 0.20 1.07 -17.86
C SER A 85 -1.33 0.97 -17.86
N ASN A 86 -1.90 0.40 -16.78
CA ASN A 86 -3.34 0.18 -16.62
C ASN A 86 -3.70 -0.01 -15.13
N LEU A 87 -5.00 -0.10 -14.85
CA LEU A 87 -5.52 -0.30 -13.50
C LEU A 87 -5.05 -1.63 -12.88
N SER A 88 -5.02 -2.70 -13.66
CA SER A 88 -4.59 -4.02 -13.17
C SER A 88 -3.15 -4.01 -12.65
N GLU A 89 -2.25 -3.32 -13.34
CA GLU A 89 -0.87 -3.14 -12.87
C GLU A 89 -0.82 -2.35 -11.56
N ALA A 90 -1.60 -1.27 -11.47
CA ALA A 90 -1.71 -0.49 -10.23
C ALA A 90 -2.25 -1.31 -9.06
N GLN A 91 -3.29 -2.13 -9.27
CA GLN A 91 -3.87 -3.00 -8.24
C GLN A 91 -2.87 -4.01 -7.68
N ASN A 92 -1.86 -4.41 -8.44
CA ASN A 92 -0.79 -5.31 -8.02
C ASN A 92 0.40 -4.59 -7.36
N SER A 93 0.35 -3.27 -7.23
CA SER A 93 1.43 -2.48 -6.61
C SER A 93 1.20 -2.25 -5.12
N PRO A 94 2.24 -2.34 -4.27
CA PRO A 94 2.14 -2.05 -2.85
C PRO A 94 1.67 -0.62 -2.52
N VAL A 95 1.93 0.32 -3.42
CA VAL A 95 1.65 1.75 -3.21
C VAL A 95 0.27 2.19 -3.70
N ALA A 96 -0.55 1.27 -4.18
CA ALA A 96 -1.88 1.56 -4.67
C ALA A 96 -2.93 0.64 -4.05
N LEU A 97 -4.10 1.23 -3.76
CA LEU A 97 -5.32 0.55 -3.36
C LEU A 97 -6.43 1.11 -4.25
N MET A 98 -6.72 0.42 -5.35
CA MET A 98 -7.61 0.93 -6.39
C MET A 98 -8.64 -0.11 -6.82
N GLY A 99 -9.86 0.36 -7.09
CA GLY A 99 -10.94 -0.48 -7.59
C GLY A 99 -12.29 -0.12 -6.97
N THR A 100 -13.18 -1.10 -6.93
CA THR A 100 -14.45 -0.96 -6.19
C THR A 100 -14.23 -1.07 -4.68
N PRO A 101 -15.19 -0.63 -3.84
CA PRO A 101 -15.09 -0.78 -2.38
C PRO A 101 -14.79 -2.22 -1.94
N ASP A 102 -15.41 -3.22 -2.59
CA ASP A 102 -15.19 -4.63 -2.26
C ASP A 102 -13.78 -5.09 -2.67
N GLN A 103 -13.29 -4.67 -3.83
CA GLN A 103 -11.92 -5.00 -4.27
C GLN A 103 -10.87 -4.40 -3.34
N VAL A 104 -11.04 -3.14 -2.94
CA VAL A 104 -10.12 -2.47 -2.02
C VAL A 104 -10.15 -3.14 -0.64
N THR A 105 -11.34 -3.46 -0.13
CA THR A 105 -11.50 -4.18 1.15
C THR A 105 -10.79 -5.52 1.11
N ALA A 106 -11.07 -6.34 0.09
CA ALA A 106 -10.45 -7.65 -0.08
C ALA A 106 -8.93 -7.57 -0.18
N GLU A 107 -8.40 -6.56 -0.86
CA GLU A 107 -6.97 -6.37 -1.01
C GLU A 107 -6.29 -5.97 0.32
N ILE A 108 -6.92 -5.10 1.11
CA ILE A 108 -6.42 -4.74 2.45
C ILE A 108 -6.37 -5.98 3.34
N GLU A 109 -7.44 -6.78 3.36
CA GLU A 109 -7.48 -8.03 4.13
C GLU A 109 -6.43 -9.03 3.67
N ARG A 110 -6.28 -9.21 2.36
CA ARG A 110 -5.26 -10.08 1.78
C ARG A 110 -3.86 -9.68 2.20
N ARG A 111 -3.52 -8.39 2.11
CA ARG A 111 -2.19 -7.88 2.53
C ARG A 111 -1.96 -8.04 4.03
N LYS A 112 -2.98 -7.88 4.85
CA LYS A 112 -2.90 -8.16 6.28
C LYS A 112 -2.58 -9.63 6.54
N GLN A 113 -3.29 -10.54 5.90
CA GLN A 113 -3.13 -11.99 6.11
C GLN A 113 -1.82 -12.54 5.53
N GLU A 114 -1.46 -12.15 4.29
CA GLU A 114 -0.32 -12.72 3.58
C GLU A 114 1.01 -12.05 3.89
N ILE A 115 0.99 -10.75 4.22
CA ILE A 115 2.20 -9.93 4.34
C ILE A 115 2.35 -9.34 5.74
N GLY A 116 1.25 -9.24 6.51
CA GLY A 116 1.26 -8.73 7.87
C GLY A 116 1.20 -7.21 7.98
N ILE A 117 0.72 -6.51 6.94
CA ILE A 117 0.50 -5.07 7.02
C ILE A 117 -0.78 -4.81 7.82
N ASN A 118 -0.63 -4.18 8.99
CA ASN A 118 -1.70 -4.00 9.95
C ASN A 118 -2.42 -2.65 9.85
N TYR A 119 -1.76 -1.64 9.26
CA TYR A 119 -2.38 -0.35 9.04
C TYR A 119 -1.87 0.31 7.75
N TYR A 120 -2.62 1.31 7.27
CA TYR A 120 -2.26 2.11 6.11
C TYR A 120 -2.34 3.61 6.40
N ILE A 121 -1.35 4.32 5.90
CA ILE A 121 -1.45 5.75 5.64
C ILE A 121 -1.92 5.89 4.20
N VAL A 122 -3.09 6.48 3.99
CA VAL A 122 -3.68 6.59 2.65
C VAL A 122 -3.75 8.02 2.18
N VAL A 123 -3.44 8.22 0.91
CA VAL A 123 -3.74 9.46 0.17
C VAL A 123 -4.98 9.18 -0.67
N LEU A 124 -6.08 9.85 -0.35
CA LEU A 124 -7.34 9.70 -1.07
C LEU A 124 -7.29 10.54 -2.35
N ALA A 125 -7.45 9.89 -3.49
CA ALA A 125 -7.22 10.51 -4.80
C ALA A 125 -8.25 11.58 -5.17
N THR A 126 -9.51 11.37 -4.76
CA THR A 126 -10.65 12.25 -5.12
C THR A 126 -11.64 12.37 -3.96
N PRO A 127 -12.50 13.42 -3.94
CA PRO A 127 -13.60 13.51 -2.97
C PRO A 127 -14.56 12.33 -3.03
N SER A 128 -14.86 11.80 -4.22
CA SER A 128 -15.72 10.61 -4.36
C SER A 128 -15.08 9.34 -3.77
N THR A 129 -13.76 9.20 -3.89
CA THR A 129 -12.99 8.16 -3.20
C THR A 129 -13.15 8.28 -1.68
N GLN A 130 -13.08 9.49 -1.14
CA GLN A 130 -13.24 9.75 0.29
C GLN A 130 -14.64 9.32 0.77
N ASP A 131 -15.68 9.70 0.04
CA ASP A 131 -17.06 9.36 0.39
C ASP A 131 -17.29 7.84 0.37
N LEU A 132 -16.82 7.14 -0.67
CA LEU A 132 -16.92 5.69 -0.78
C LEU A 132 -16.09 4.98 0.31
N PHE A 133 -14.88 5.48 0.58
CA PHE A 133 -14.05 4.92 1.64
C PHE A 133 -14.73 4.98 3.01
N VAL A 134 -15.23 6.14 3.39
CA VAL A 134 -15.90 6.35 4.70
C VAL A 134 -17.17 5.53 4.81
N ARG A 135 -17.95 5.45 3.74
CA ARG A 135 -19.25 4.79 3.75
C ARG A 135 -19.18 3.27 3.63
N GLU A 136 -18.25 2.74 2.81
CA GLU A 136 -18.29 1.34 2.37
C GLU A 136 -17.06 0.51 2.74
N VAL A 137 -15.90 1.14 2.94
CA VAL A 137 -14.65 0.43 3.26
C VAL A 137 -14.32 0.52 4.74
N MET A 138 -14.23 1.73 5.28
CA MET A 138 -13.82 1.97 6.67
C MET A 138 -14.66 1.18 7.69
N PRO A 139 -16.01 1.08 7.59
CA PRO A 139 -16.82 0.35 8.55
C PRO A 139 -16.52 -1.15 8.65
N LYS A 140 -15.84 -1.73 7.64
CA LYS A 140 -15.45 -3.15 7.65
C LYS A 140 -14.22 -3.41 8.51
N PHE A 141 -13.48 -2.35 8.89
CA PHE A 141 -12.23 -2.43 9.68
C PHE A 141 -12.32 -1.75 11.06
N CYS A 142 -13.43 -1.11 11.34
CA CYS A 142 -13.64 -0.38 12.61
C CYS A 142 -14.71 -1.02 13.48
#